data_f27d3628c4f45c25069b0c98f6fc6b13
#
_entry.id   f27d3628c4f45c25069b0c98f6fc6b13
#
_cell.length_a   1.000
_cell.length_b   1.000
_cell.length_c   1.000
_cell.angle_alpha   90.00
_cell.angle_beta   90.00
_cell.angle_gamma   90.00
#
_symmetry.space_group_name_H-M   'P 1'
#
loop_
_entity.id
_entity.type
_entity.pdbx_description
1 polymer ?
#
loop_
_entity_poly.entity_id
_entity_poly.type
_entity_poly.pdbx_seq_one_letter_code
_entity_poly.pdbx_strand_id
1 'polypeptide(L)'
;MGEGVQWGGVWGMDRPDGELAMTAYLAAPDPVPTGYDKLDQLLGGGMVRGLTVIGGPPSSGKSVVACYSAAMMAARGQRVVYASYEMGWDIVQLRCASAWSCTAGAQAMGAEPFGWAAVANGTERRSRPAYDGLTRGELGYYLVGDAMDPITRTLTLWDEGPGRNLAVLTDGYDVHDLCDTMGDIEGERPVLVVDYLQIMPTGAAQEQSEYQRVTEVVNALQGYAYSERGGNVLAISSVRNLTGADYKDGPSLSWYRGSGYVGFAAEQAVMLVPERRKDDETGQWVPSVAANGMQEGRMTIVKNKTGASGVSVATLMAGWCNLMQ
;
A
#
# COMPACT_ATOMS: atom_id res chain seq x y z
N MET A 1 49.39 -14.88 -0.22
CA MET A 1 49.36 -13.98 0.94
C MET A 1 48.02 -13.27 0.83
N GLY A 2 47.06 -13.62 1.66
CA GLY A 2 45.73 -12.98 1.66
C GLY A 2 45.86 -11.55 2.14
N GLU A 3 45.35 -10.62 1.35
CA GLU A 3 45.15 -9.24 1.77
C GLU A 3 44.21 -9.25 2.97
N GLY A 4 44.73 -8.88 4.13
CA GLY A 4 43.95 -8.80 5.35
C GLY A 4 42.90 -7.72 5.24
N VAL A 5 41.70 -7.99 5.74
CA VAL A 5 40.62 -7.01 5.88
C VAL A 5 41.19 -5.77 6.62
N GLN A 6 41.21 -4.63 5.95
CA GLN A 6 41.60 -3.36 6.57
C GLN A 6 40.45 -2.87 7.45
N TRP A 7 40.53 -3.08 8.72
CA TRP A 7 39.49 -2.69 9.70
C TRP A 7 39.36 -1.17 9.87
N GLY A 8 40.46 -0.41 9.84
CA GLY A 8 40.46 1.02 10.14
C GLY A 8 39.72 1.89 9.13
N GLY A 9 39.87 1.62 7.83
CA GLY A 9 39.21 2.43 6.78
C GLY A 9 37.71 2.26 6.67
N VAL A 10 37.18 1.10 7.04
CA VAL A 10 35.76 0.77 6.95
C VAL A 10 34.96 1.33 8.13
N TRP A 11 35.59 1.38 9.32
CA TRP A 11 34.89 1.74 10.55
C TRP A 11 35.25 3.13 11.06
N GLY A 12 36.06 3.90 10.32
CA GLY A 12 36.40 5.26 10.71
C GLY A 12 37.01 5.32 12.11
N MET A 13 37.94 4.40 12.42
CA MET A 13 38.61 4.33 13.72
C MET A 13 39.39 5.61 14.08
N ASP A 14 39.60 6.47 13.09
CA ASP A 14 40.22 7.80 13.29
C ASP A 14 39.19 8.90 13.61
N ARG A 15 37.88 8.56 13.71
CA ARG A 15 36.82 9.52 14.05
C ARG A 15 36.49 9.46 15.54
N PRO A 16 36.15 10.59 16.15
CA PRO A 16 35.70 10.62 17.53
C PRO A 16 34.50 9.65 17.74
N ASP A 17 34.50 9.00 18.89
CA ASP A 17 33.41 8.14 19.31
C ASP A 17 32.07 8.91 19.22
N GLY A 18 31.09 8.33 18.55
CA GLY A 18 29.77 8.92 18.36
C GLY A 18 29.58 9.77 17.09
N GLU A 19 30.64 10.21 16.40
CA GLU A 19 30.48 11.00 15.15
C GLU A 19 29.80 10.19 14.05
N LEU A 20 30.11 8.91 13.90
CA LEU A 20 29.47 8.01 12.97
C LEU A 20 27.98 7.78 13.30
N ALA A 21 27.70 7.55 14.60
CA ALA A 21 26.32 7.37 15.06
C ALA A 21 25.49 8.66 14.87
N MET A 22 26.07 9.82 15.18
CA MET A 22 25.42 11.12 14.98
C MET A 22 25.23 11.40 13.49
N THR A 23 26.20 11.14 12.63
CA THR A 23 26.09 11.31 11.18
C THR A 23 24.99 10.40 10.62
N ALA A 24 24.94 9.13 11.03
CA ALA A 24 23.90 8.20 10.61
C ALA A 24 22.49 8.65 11.10
N TYR A 25 22.41 9.15 12.34
CA TYR A 25 21.16 9.68 12.90
C TYR A 25 20.66 10.89 12.12
N LEU A 26 21.55 11.87 11.84
CA LEU A 26 21.17 13.08 11.10
C LEU A 26 20.91 12.84 9.62
N ALA A 27 21.49 11.79 9.04
CA ALA A 27 21.26 11.41 7.65
C ALA A 27 20.09 10.44 7.45
N ALA A 28 19.52 9.89 8.53
CA ALA A 28 18.36 9.02 8.43
C ALA A 28 17.15 9.80 7.88
N PRO A 29 16.55 9.37 6.79
CA PRO A 29 15.34 10.04 6.29
C PRO A 29 14.20 9.83 7.28
N ASP A 30 13.32 10.83 7.39
CA ASP A 30 12.10 10.72 8.17
C ASP A 30 11.23 9.57 7.65
N PRO A 31 10.55 8.83 8.53
CA PRO A 31 9.59 7.84 8.12
C PRO A 31 8.45 8.45 7.30
N VAL A 32 8.00 7.74 6.27
CA VAL A 32 6.86 8.17 5.44
C VAL A 32 5.57 7.63 6.04
N PRO A 33 4.65 8.48 6.52
CA PRO A 33 3.40 8.03 7.11
C PRO A 33 2.52 7.30 6.09
N THR A 34 1.97 6.16 6.49
CA THR A 34 1.03 5.37 5.67
C THR A 34 -0.34 6.02 5.52
N GLY A 35 -0.65 6.97 6.40
CA GLY A 35 -1.97 7.57 6.52
C GLY A 35 -2.87 6.93 7.60
N TYR A 36 -2.42 5.82 8.16
CA TYR A 36 -3.09 5.16 9.29
C TYR A 36 -2.42 5.58 10.59
N ASP A 37 -2.92 6.60 11.26
CA ASP A 37 -2.24 7.23 12.40
C ASP A 37 -1.82 6.25 13.49
N LYS A 38 -2.70 5.29 13.83
CA LYS A 38 -2.37 4.26 14.84
C LYS A 38 -1.31 3.28 14.35
N LEU A 39 -1.33 2.92 13.07
CA LEU A 39 -0.29 2.07 12.48
C LEU A 39 1.03 2.83 12.42
N ASP A 40 0.99 4.09 11.98
CA ASP A 40 2.16 4.95 11.88
C ASP A 40 2.83 5.14 13.26
N GLN A 41 2.06 5.37 14.32
CA GLN A 41 2.57 5.42 15.69
C GLN A 41 3.28 4.12 16.09
N LEU A 42 2.69 2.96 15.80
CA LEU A 42 3.30 1.66 16.11
C LEU A 42 4.52 1.35 15.23
N LEU A 43 4.58 1.89 14.02
CA LEU A 43 5.73 1.78 13.12
C LEU A 43 6.87 2.75 13.48
N GLY A 44 6.64 3.68 14.40
CA GLY A 44 7.64 4.68 14.78
C GLY A 44 7.62 5.94 13.90
N GLY A 45 6.45 6.27 13.36
CA GLY A 45 6.21 7.45 12.51
C GLY A 45 5.78 7.10 11.09
N GLY A 46 5.85 5.83 10.70
CA GLY A 46 5.47 5.37 9.36
C GLY A 46 6.46 4.36 8.77
N MET A 47 6.49 4.30 7.44
CA MET A 47 7.40 3.44 6.69
C MET A 47 8.83 3.99 6.72
N VAL A 48 9.78 3.16 7.15
CA VAL A 48 11.20 3.50 7.05
C VAL A 48 11.71 3.22 5.63
N ARG A 49 12.86 3.80 5.28
CA ARG A 49 13.52 3.50 4.01
C ARG A 49 13.73 2.00 3.85
N GLY A 50 13.31 1.47 2.72
CA GLY A 50 13.36 0.04 2.44
C GLY A 50 12.00 -0.51 2.02
N LEU A 51 11.82 -1.80 2.21
CA LEU A 51 10.62 -2.54 1.83
C LEU A 51 9.68 -2.72 3.03
N THR A 52 8.51 -2.11 2.96
CA THR A 52 7.37 -2.38 3.86
C THR A 52 6.38 -3.29 3.14
N VAL A 53 6.00 -4.41 3.76
CA VAL A 53 5.10 -5.39 3.14
C VAL A 53 3.82 -5.54 3.95
N ILE A 54 2.68 -5.39 3.26
CA ILE A 54 1.36 -5.69 3.83
C ILE A 54 0.86 -7.01 3.27
N GLY A 55 0.79 -8.04 4.11
CA GLY A 55 0.24 -9.35 3.79
C GLY A 55 -1.19 -9.54 4.29
N GLY A 56 -1.89 -10.49 3.70
CA GLY A 56 -3.22 -10.89 4.18
C GLY A 56 -3.91 -11.88 3.25
N PRO A 57 -4.93 -12.58 3.75
CA PRO A 57 -5.73 -13.52 2.95
C PRO A 57 -6.41 -12.83 1.76
N PRO A 58 -6.89 -13.58 0.76
CA PRO A 58 -7.77 -13.03 -0.27
C PRO A 58 -8.94 -12.27 0.35
N SER A 59 -9.34 -11.18 -0.29
CA SER A 59 -10.44 -10.30 0.15
C SER A 59 -10.27 -9.68 1.54
N SER A 60 -9.05 -9.66 2.09
CA SER A 60 -8.77 -8.98 3.36
C SER A 60 -8.64 -7.45 3.24
N GLY A 61 -8.83 -6.87 2.07
CA GLY A 61 -8.75 -5.42 1.87
C GLY A 61 -7.34 -4.86 1.64
N LYS A 62 -6.35 -5.69 1.31
CA LYS A 62 -4.96 -5.25 1.06
C LYS A 62 -4.85 -4.10 0.05
N SER A 63 -5.46 -4.27 -1.13
CA SER A 63 -5.47 -3.23 -2.18
C SER A 63 -6.23 -1.97 -1.74
N VAL A 64 -7.21 -2.09 -0.83
CA VAL A 64 -7.88 -0.93 -0.23
C VAL A 64 -6.90 -0.17 0.67
N VAL A 65 -6.12 -0.89 1.49
CA VAL A 65 -5.07 -0.30 2.32
C VAL A 65 -4.03 0.40 1.45
N ALA A 66 -3.58 -0.25 0.37
CA ALA A 66 -2.60 0.33 -0.56
C ALA A 66 -3.12 1.61 -1.23
N CYS A 67 -4.34 1.59 -1.76
CA CYS A 67 -4.97 2.78 -2.38
C CYS A 67 -5.17 3.90 -1.36
N TYR A 68 -5.62 3.58 -0.14
CA TYR A 68 -5.74 4.57 0.93
C TYR A 68 -4.39 5.21 1.26
N SER A 69 -3.36 4.39 1.50
CA SER A 69 -2.02 4.90 1.80
C SER A 69 -1.49 5.77 0.66
N ALA A 70 -1.64 5.35 -0.59
CA ALA A 70 -1.24 6.13 -1.75
C ALA A 70 -1.95 7.49 -1.80
N ALA A 71 -3.28 7.50 -1.54
CA ALA A 71 -4.07 8.73 -1.51
C ALA A 71 -3.64 9.66 -0.38
N MET A 72 -3.39 9.13 0.82
CA MET A 72 -2.96 9.94 1.97
C MET A 72 -1.55 10.50 1.80
N MET A 73 -0.63 9.73 1.22
CA MET A 73 0.71 10.22 0.87
C MET A 73 0.61 11.33 -0.19
N ALA A 74 -0.14 11.11 -1.26
CA ALA A 74 -0.36 12.11 -2.31
C ALA A 74 -1.00 13.41 -1.76
N ALA A 75 -1.96 13.29 -0.84
CA ALA A 75 -2.61 14.44 -0.20
C ALA A 75 -1.67 15.24 0.71
N ARG A 76 -0.61 14.62 1.20
CA ARG A 76 0.46 15.29 1.98
C ARG A 76 1.57 15.87 1.09
N GLY A 77 1.42 15.80 -0.23
CA GLY A 77 2.39 16.30 -1.20
C GLY A 77 3.49 15.29 -1.57
N GLN A 78 3.48 14.09 -1.00
CA GLN A 78 4.44 13.05 -1.33
C GLN A 78 4.17 12.52 -2.75
N ARG A 79 5.18 12.46 -3.60
CA ARG A 79 5.08 11.80 -4.91
C ARG A 79 4.93 10.29 -4.72
N VAL A 80 3.97 9.70 -5.41
CA VAL A 80 3.65 8.27 -5.33
C VAL A 80 3.58 7.68 -6.73
N VAL A 81 4.19 6.54 -6.93
CA VAL A 81 4.00 5.69 -8.12
C VAL A 81 3.32 4.40 -7.67
N TYR A 82 2.14 4.13 -8.17
CA TYR A 82 1.38 2.92 -7.89
C TYR A 82 1.49 1.96 -9.07
N ALA A 83 2.25 0.90 -8.91
CA ALA A 83 2.38 -0.17 -9.90
C ALA A 83 1.32 -1.24 -9.61
N SER A 84 0.28 -1.28 -10.44
CA SER A 84 -0.85 -2.20 -10.33
C SER A 84 -0.77 -3.28 -11.40
N TYR A 85 -0.75 -4.53 -10.96
CA TYR A 85 -0.75 -5.70 -11.84
C TYR A 85 -2.09 -6.46 -11.83
N GLU A 86 -3.03 -6.01 -10.99
CA GLU A 86 -4.35 -6.63 -10.83
C GLU A 86 -5.49 -5.72 -11.31
N MET A 87 -5.32 -4.41 -11.14
CA MET A 87 -6.38 -3.43 -11.42
C MET A 87 -5.96 -2.43 -12.49
N GLY A 88 -6.91 -2.03 -13.33
CA GLY A 88 -6.70 -0.92 -14.26
C GLY A 88 -6.42 0.41 -13.54
N TRP A 89 -5.73 1.30 -14.22
CA TRP A 89 -5.35 2.62 -13.69
C TRP A 89 -6.55 3.44 -13.24
N ASP A 90 -7.66 3.36 -13.97
CA ASP A 90 -8.92 4.04 -13.68
C ASP A 90 -9.53 3.59 -12.33
N ILE A 91 -9.48 2.29 -12.04
CA ILE A 91 -9.98 1.75 -10.77
C ILE A 91 -9.08 2.16 -9.61
N VAL A 92 -7.75 2.18 -9.80
CA VAL A 92 -6.82 2.65 -8.76
C VAL A 92 -7.08 4.12 -8.45
N GLN A 93 -7.15 4.98 -9.47
CA GLN A 93 -7.44 6.41 -9.30
C GLN A 93 -8.78 6.64 -8.60
N LEU A 94 -9.82 5.93 -9.02
CA LEU A 94 -11.15 6.04 -8.43
C LEU A 94 -11.16 5.61 -6.95
N ARG A 95 -10.45 4.55 -6.60
CA ARG A 95 -10.29 4.11 -5.21
C ARG A 95 -9.54 5.13 -4.36
N CYS A 96 -8.47 5.70 -4.89
CA CYS A 96 -7.68 6.73 -4.20
C CYS A 96 -8.51 8.00 -3.98
N ALA A 97 -9.21 8.48 -5.00
CA ALA A 97 -10.09 9.64 -4.89
C ALA A 97 -11.23 9.42 -3.89
N SER A 98 -11.84 8.23 -3.92
CA SER A 98 -12.86 7.81 -2.95
C SER A 98 -12.32 7.81 -1.52
N ALA A 99 -11.14 7.25 -1.29
CA ALA A 99 -10.50 7.22 0.02
C ALA A 99 -10.18 8.63 0.53
N TRP A 100 -9.63 9.48 -0.33
CA TRP A 100 -9.32 10.87 -0.01
C TRP A 100 -10.58 11.68 0.31
N SER A 101 -11.66 11.52 -0.44
CA SER A 101 -12.92 12.27 -0.26
C SER A 101 -13.52 12.12 1.15
N CYS A 102 -13.20 11.04 1.85
CA CYS A 102 -13.67 10.78 3.20
C CYS A 102 -12.87 11.49 4.29
N THR A 103 -11.79 12.16 3.94
CA THR A 103 -10.98 12.91 4.91
C THR A 103 -11.61 14.25 5.24
N ALA A 104 -11.42 14.70 6.48
CA ALA A 104 -11.87 16.04 6.90
C ALA A 104 -11.24 17.14 6.05
N GLY A 105 -9.97 16.98 5.62
CA GLY A 105 -9.29 17.92 4.74
C GLY A 105 -9.96 18.05 3.38
N ALA A 106 -10.31 16.94 2.75
CA ALA A 106 -11.02 16.94 1.47
C ALA A 106 -12.41 17.59 1.58
N GLN A 107 -13.14 17.25 2.64
CA GLN A 107 -14.47 17.82 2.90
C GLN A 107 -14.42 19.33 3.16
N ALA A 108 -13.40 19.81 3.87
CA ALA A 108 -13.16 21.23 4.04
C ALA A 108 -12.88 21.97 2.72
N MET A 109 -12.35 21.28 1.70
CA MET A 109 -12.18 21.78 0.33
C MET A 109 -13.47 21.69 -0.51
N GLY A 110 -14.53 21.09 0.03
CA GLY A 110 -15.81 20.89 -0.63
C GLY A 110 -15.95 19.58 -1.40
N ALA A 111 -15.07 18.60 -1.15
CA ALA A 111 -15.26 17.24 -1.63
C ALA A 111 -16.40 16.57 -0.86
N GLU A 112 -17.16 15.73 -1.56
CA GLU A 112 -18.18 14.88 -0.94
C GLU A 112 -17.75 13.41 -0.97
N PRO A 113 -17.90 12.69 0.17
CA PRO A 113 -17.59 11.28 0.24
C PRO A 113 -18.41 10.46 -0.77
N PHE A 114 -17.74 9.55 -1.49
CA PHE A 114 -18.40 8.64 -2.41
C PHE A 114 -17.82 7.24 -2.35
N GLY A 115 -18.63 6.24 -2.71
CA GLY A 115 -18.19 4.86 -2.82
C GLY A 115 -17.68 4.54 -4.22
N TRP A 116 -16.39 4.25 -4.38
CA TRP A 116 -15.79 3.93 -5.67
C TRP A 116 -16.52 2.81 -6.42
N ALA A 117 -17.01 1.78 -5.72
CA ALA A 117 -17.71 0.65 -6.33
C ALA A 117 -19.05 1.08 -6.96
N ALA A 118 -19.78 1.98 -6.32
CA ALA A 118 -21.03 2.51 -6.84
C ALA A 118 -20.81 3.33 -8.11
N VAL A 119 -19.71 4.09 -8.17
CA VAL A 119 -19.30 4.82 -9.37
C VAL A 119 -18.85 3.84 -10.46
N ALA A 120 -17.94 2.91 -10.14
CA ALA A 120 -17.37 1.96 -11.11
C ALA A 120 -18.43 1.06 -11.76
N ASN A 121 -19.42 0.58 -10.99
CA ASN A 121 -20.51 -0.27 -11.51
C ASN A 121 -21.72 0.51 -12.05
N GLY A 122 -21.66 1.86 -12.00
CA GLY A 122 -22.71 2.74 -12.50
C GLY A 122 -23.99 2.77 -11.64
N THR A 123 -23.95 2.30 -10.39
CA THR A 123 -25.10 2.36 -9.48
C THR A 123 -25.46 3.81 -9.18
N GLU A 124 -24.48 4.66 -8.93
CA GLU A 124 -24.67 6.10 -8.74
C GLU A 124 -25.36 6.75 -9.96
N ARG A 125 -24.92 6.39 -11.18
CA ARG A 125 -25.56 6.87 -12.40
C ARG A 125 -27.01 6.44 -12.49
N ARG A 126 -27.32 5.17 -12.20
CA ARG A 126 -28.68 4.63 -12.26
C ARG A 126 -29.64 5.23 -11.24
N SER A 127 -29.12 5.72 -10.13
CA SER A 127 -29.89 6.39 -9.10
C SER A 127 -30.23 7.86 -9.44
N ARG A 128 -29.66 8.41 -10.53
CA ARG A 128 -29.83 9.81 -10.95
C ARG A 128 -30.60 9.90 -12.26
N PRO A 129 -31.88 10.32 -12.24
CA PRO A 129 -32.72 10.37 -13.44
C PRO A 129 -32.15 11.22 -14.58
N ALA A 130 -31.36 12.25 -14.25
CA ALA A 130 -30.71 13.11 -15.25
C ALA A 130 -29.71 12.37 -16.16
N TYR A 131 -29.20 11.22 -15.73
CA TYR A 131 -28.22 10.42 -16.47
C TYR A 131 -28.81 9.14 -17.06
N ASP A 132 -30.09 8.93 -16.88
CA ASP A 132 -30.76 7.73 -17.37
C ASP A 132 -30.78 7.71 -18.91
N GLY A 133 -30.40 6.57 -19.48
CA GLY A 133 -30.33 6.40 -20.93
C GLY A 133 -29.07 6.94 -21.64
N LEU A 134 -28.16 7.61 -20.93
CA LEU A 134 -26.92 8.12 -21.54
C LEU A 134 -25.90 7.01 -21.83
N THR A 135 -25.23 7.09 -22.96
CA THR A 135 -24.04 6.27 -23.25
C THR A 135 -22.86 6.69 -22.38
N ARG A 136 -21.83 5.82 -22.28
CA ARG A 136 -20.62 6.11 -21.50
C ARG A 136 -19.89 7.41 -21.96
N GLY A 137 -19.90 7.68 -23.27
CA GLY A 137 -19.31 8.89 -23.85
C GLY A 137 -20.10 10.16 -23.52
N GLU A 138 -21.44 10.08 -23.65
CA GLU A 138 -22.33 11.18 -23.30
C GLU A 138 -22.27 11.47 -21.80
N LEU A 139 -22.21 10.43 -20.96
CA LEU A 139 -22.07 10.59 -19.53
C LEU A 139 -20.75 11.33 -19.17
N GLY A 140 -19.63 10.97 -19.81
CA GLY A 140 -18.36 11.66 -19.64
C GLY A 140 -18.46 13.16 -19.97
N TYR A 141 -19.14 13.50 -21.06
CA TYR A 141 -19.37 14.89 -21.45
C TYR A 141 -20.24 15.65 -20.42
N TYR A 142 -21.31 15.04 -19.94
CA TYR A 142 -22.19 15.66 -18.95
C TYR A 142 -21.52 15.78 -17.58
N LEU A 143 -20.76 14.78 -17.13
CA LEU A 143 -20.03 14.84 -15.87
C LEU A 143 -18.97 15.94 -15.87
N VAL A 144 -18.30 16.17 -16.99
CA VAL A 144 -17.32 17.29 -17.14
C VAL A 144 -18.02 18.63 -17.23
N GLY A 145 -19.26 18.67 -17.74
CA GLY A 145 -20.04 19.91 -17.90
C GLY A 145 -20.86 20.30 -16.66
N ASP A 146 -21.18 19.36 -15.79
CA ASP A 146 -22.01 19.59 -14.61
C ASP A 146 -21.17 19.79 -13.34
N ALA A 147 -20.59 20.99 -13.22
CA ALA A 147 -19.85 21.41 -12.01
C ALA A 147 -20.68 21.39 -10.71
N MET A 148 -21.97 21.09 -10.81
CA MET A 148 -22.91 20.98 -9.67
C MET A 148 -23.03 19.55 -9.15
N ASP A 149 -22.59 18.54 -9.91
CA ASP A 149 -22.60 17.15 -9.42
C ASP A 149 -21.51 16.91 -8.37
N PRO A 150 -21.89 16.48 -7.15
CA PRO A 150 -20.94 16.34 -6.05
C PRO A 150 -19.77 15.39 -6.34
N ILE A 151 -20.01 14.26 -7.04
CA ILE A 151 -18.96 13.30 -7.38
C ILE A 151 -18.01 13.88 -8.42
N THR A 152 -18.55 14.50 -9.48
CA THR A 152 -17.74 15.19 -10.49
C THR A 152 -16.87 16.26 -9.87
N ARG A 153 -17.43 17.08 -8.99
CA ARG A 153 -16.68 18.09 -8.24
C ARG A 153 -15.57 17.46 -7.41
N THR A 154 -15.86 16.38 -6.70
CA THR A 154 -14.87 15.70 -5.87
C THR A 154 -13.74 15.11 -6.70
N LEU A 155 -14.05 14.48 -7.86
CA LEU A 155 -13.05 13.96 -8.78
C LEU A 155 -12.19 15.08 -9.38
N THR A 156 -12.79 16.21 -9.73
CA THR A 156 -12.04 17.40 -10.21
C THR A 156 -11.09 17.93 -9.13
N LEU A 157 -11.56 18.05 -7.89
CA LEU A 157 -10.71 18.47 -6.76
C LEU A 157 -9.56 17.48 -6.51
N TRP A 158 -9.81 16.18 -6.70
CA TRP A 158 -8.75 15.16 -6.64
C TRP A 158 -7.73 15.37 -7.76
N ASP A 159 -8.17 15.43 -9.01
CA ASP A 159 -7.30 15.53 -10.18
C ASP A 159 -6.47 16.83 -10.21
N GLU A 160 -7.05 17.94 -9.77
CA GLU A 160 -6.38 19.24 -9.71
C GLU A 160 -5.50 19.41 -8.47
N GLY A 161 -5.69 18.59 -7.46
CA GLY A 161 -5.00 18.61 -6.18
C GLY A 161 -4.12 17.38 -5.96
N PRO A 162 -4.47 16.51 -4.98
CA PRO A 162 -3.64 15.38 -4.58
C PRO A 162 -3.33 14.39 -5.70
N GLY A 163 -4.24 14.16 -6.63
CA GLY A 163 -4.06 13.26 -7.75
C GLY A 163 -2.85 13.57 -8.63
N ARG A 164 -2.40 14.83 -8.66
CA ARG A 164 -1.17 15.24 -9.37
C ARG A 164 0.11 14.62 -8.80
N ASN A 165 0.08 14.19 -7.55
CA ASN A 165 1.19 13.53 -6.88
C ASN A 165 1.14 12.01 -7.03
N LEU A 166 0.11 11.46 -7.69
CA LEU A 166 -0.08 10.03 -7.90
C LEU A 166 0.02 9.65 -9.38
N ALA A 167 1.06 8.91 -9.74
CA ALA A 167 1.16 8.22 -11.02
C ALA A 167 0.74 6.75 -10.85
N VAL A 168 -0.03 6.21 -11.80
CA VAL A 168 -0.44 4.80 -11.81
C VAL A 168 0.13 4.13 -13.04
N LEU A 169 0.91 3.07 -12.83
CA LEU A 169 1.45 2.22 -13.86
C LEU A 169 0.70 0.89 -13.87
N THR A 170 0.22 0.49 -15.04
CA THR A 170 -0.43 -0.81 -15.27
C THR A 170 0.23 -1.44 -16.47
N ASP A 171 0.46 -2.73 -16.47
CA ASP A 171 1.00 -3.54 -17.55
C ASP A 171 2.32 -3.03 -18.21
N GLY A 172 3.07 -3.94 -18.76
CA GLY A 172 4.25 -3.64 -19.59
C GLY A 172 5.55 -3.40 -18.83
N TYR A 173 5.56 -3.33 -17.51
CA TYR A 173 6.77 -3.22 -16.71
C TYR A 173 7.04 -4.53 -15.96
N ASP A 174 8.21 -5.13 -16.17
CA ASP A 174 8.72 -6.10 -15.21
C ASP A 174 9.38 -5.38 -14.01
N VAL A 175 9.85 -6.14 -13.02
CA VAL A 175 10.42 -5.53 -11.81
C VAL A 175 11.68 -4.71 -12.10
N HIS A 176 12.48 -5.11 -13.06
CA HIS A 176 13.73 -4.42 -13.40
C HIS A 176 13.43 -3.13 -14.14
N ASP A 177 12.57 -3.17 -15.17
CA ASP A 177 12.09 -1.99 -15.88
C ASP A 177 11.46 -0.96 -14.95
N LEU A 178 10.65 -1.44 -13.97
CA LEU A 178 10.04 -0.58 -12.97
C LEU A 178 11.09 0.08 -12.07
N CYS A 179 12.06 -0.69 -11.56
CA CYS A 179 13.11 -0.16 -10.70
C CYS A 179 14.01 0.85 -11.44
N ASP A 180 14.33 0.60 -12.71
CA ASP A 180 15.09 1.52 -13.56
C ASP A 180 14.30 2.81 -13.82
N THR A 181 13.03 2.69 -14.21
CA THR A 181 12.13 3.84 -14.39
C THR A 181 12.03 4.69 -13.12
N MET A 182 11.88 4.06 -11.96
CA MET A 182 11.85 4.75 -10.69
C MET A 182 13.18 5.44 -10.36
N GLY A 183 14.31 4.80 -10.71
CA GLY A 183 15.65 5.36 -10.53
C GLY A 183 15.94 6.59 -11.41
N ASP A 184 15.27 6.71 -12.55
CA ASP A 184 15.43 7.81 -13.50
C ASP A 184 14.56 9.05 -13.17
N ILE A 185 13.65 8.94 -12.21
CA ILE A 185 12.83 10.07 -11.77
C ILE A 185 13.72 11.10 -11.06
N GLU A 186 13.78 12.30 -11.61
CA GLU A 186 14.55 13.41 -11.06
C GLU A 186 13.84 14.09 -9.88
N GLY A 187 14.62 14.65 -8.97
CA GLY A 187 14.14 15.42 -7.82
C GLY A 187 13.75 14.55 -6.62
N GLU A 188 12.65 14.90 -5.96
CA GLU A 188 12.16 14.18 -4.79
C GLU A 188 11.74 12.76 -5.18
N ARG A 189 12.19 11.80 -4.39
CA ARG A 189 11.98 10.37 -4.67
C ARG A 189 10.55 9.97 -4.35
N PRO A 190 9.82 9.40 -5.32
CA PRO A 190 8.48 8.93 -5.06
C PRO A 190 8.49 7.68 -4.18
N VAL A 191 7.42 7.49 -3.43
CA VAL A 191 7.12 6.19 -2.82
C VAL A 191 6.60 5.26 -3.92
N LEU A 192 7.16 4.07 -4.01
CA LEU A 192 6.67 3.03 -4.90
C LEU A 192 5.67 2.13 -4.15
N VAL A 193 4.46 2.03 -4.68
CA VAL A 193 3.44 1.08 -4.20
C VAL A 193 3.31 -0.04 -5.22
N VAL A 194 3.40 -1.31 -4.80
CA VAL A 194 3.32 -2.49 -5.67
C VAL A 194 2.13 -3.37 -5.26
N ASP A 195 1.17 -3.56 -6.15
CA ASP A 195 -0.03 -4.37 -5.93
C ASP A 195 -0.19 -5.42 -7.06
N TYR A 196 0.26 -6.67 -6.86
CA TYR A 196 0.92 -7.28 -5.71
C TYR A 196 2.12 -8.17 -6.15
N LEU A 197 3.01 -8.50 -5.24
CA LEU A 197 4.30 -9.15 -5.50
C LEU A 197 4.21 -10.44 -6.32
N GLN A 198 3.21 -11.30 -6.07
CA GLN A 198 3.16 -12.65 -6.64
C GLN A 198 2.80 -12.69 -8.14
N ILE A 199 2.24 -11.62 -8.70
CA ILE A 199 1.91 -11.54 -10.13
C ILE A 199 2.83 -10.62 -10.91
N MET A 200 3.74 -9.92 -10.22
CA MET A 200 4.70 -9.04 -10.85
C MET A 200 5.67 -9.85 -11.74
N PRO A 201 5.84 -9.48 -13.02
CA PRO A 201 6.78 -10.15 -13.91
C PRO A 201 8.24 -9.79 -13.59
N THR A 202 9.17 -10.66 -14.00
CA THR A 202 10.62 -10.47 -13.81
C THR A 202 11.38 -10.30 -15.13
N GLY A 203 10.72 -10.36 -16.28
CA GLY A 203 11.36 -10.32 -17.59
C GLY A 203 12.17 -11.59 -17.93
N ALA A 204 12.13 -12.62 -17.07
CA ALA A 204 12.90 -13.83 -17.27
C ALA A 204 12.49 -14.57 -18.56
N ALA A 205 13.49 -14.93 -19.38
CA ALA A 205 13.27 -15.65 -20.64
C ALA A 205 12.85 -17.12 -20.43
N GLN A 206 13.01 -17.67 -19.23
CA GLN A 206 12.64 -19.03 -18.85
C GLN A 206 11.52 -19.02 -17.81
N GLU A 207 10.70 -20.06 -17.84
CA GLU A 207 9.65 -20.24 -16.85
C GLU A 207 10.25 -20.39 -15.45
N GLN A 208 9.80 -19.54 -14.53
CA GLN A 208 10.22 -19.53 -13.15
C GLN A 208 9.12 -20.13 -12.25
N SER A 209 9.53 -20.88 -11.22
CA SER A 209 8.62 -21.20 -10.14
C SER A 209 8.16 -19.93 -9.42
N GLU A 210 6.98 -19.97 -8.79
CA GLU A 210 6.49 -18.83 -7.99
C GLU A 210 7.52 -18.38 -6.93
N TYR A 211 8.20 -19.35 -6.30
CA TYR A 211 9.26 -19.05 -5.33
C TYR A 211 10.41 -18.25 -5.93
N GLN A 212 10.91 -18.66 -7.09
CA GLN A 212 12.01 -17.97 -7.78
C GLN A 212 11.60 -16.56 -8.20
N ARG A 213 10.44 -16.43 -8.84
CA ARG A 213 9.90 -15.14 -9.27
C ARG A 213 9.71 -14.16 -8.11
N VAL A 214 9.02 -14.58 -7.05
CA VAL A 214 8.80 -13.71 -5.88
C VAL A 214 10.10 -13.34 -5.19
N THR A 215 11.07 -14.26 -5.13
CA THR A 215 12.40 -13.96 -4.56
C THR A 215 13.13 -12.91 -5.39
N GLU A 216 13.10 -13.01 -6.73
CA GLU A 216 13.71 -12.05 -7.64
C GLU A 216 13.04 -10.67 -7.52
N VAL A 217 11.70 -10.63 -7.53
CA VAL A 217 10.93 -9.39 -7.34
C VAL A 217 11.32 -8.69 -6.04
N VAL A 218 11.36 -9.43 -4.94
CA VAL A 218 11.70 -8.86 -3.63
C VAL A 218 13.14 -8.35 -3.59
N ASN A 219 14.09 -9.09 -4.20
CA ASN A 219 15.49 -8.66 -4.29
C ASN A 219 15.64 -7.38 -5.11
N ALA A 220 14.97 -7.28 -6.26
CA ALA A 220 15.02 -6.10 -7.10
C ALA A 220 14.43 -4.88 -6.39
N LEU A 221 13.26 -5.00 -5.76
CA LEU A 221 12.63 -3.93 -5.00
C LEU A 221 13.47 -3.50 -3.80
N GLN A 222 14.10 -4.45 -3.08
CA GLN A 222 15.00 -4.14 -1.99
C GLN A 222 16.26 -3.45 -2.50
N GLY A 223 16.84 -3.94 -3.60
CA GLY A 223 17.99 -3.31 -4.25
C GLY A 223 17.69 -1.87 -4.68
N TYR A 224 16.53 -1.63 -5.30
CA TYR A 224 16.06 -0.29 -5.61
C TYR A 224 15.95 0.57 -4.34
N ALA A 225 15.25 0.10 -3.31
CA ALA A 225 15.00 0.89 -2.10
C ALA A 225 16.28 1.37 -1.42
N TYR A 226 17.36 0.57 -1.46
CA TYR A 226 18.64 0.93 -0.88
C TYR A 226 19.63 1.60 -1.84
N SER A 227 19.34 1.65 -3.13
CA SER A 227 20.18 2.35 -4.10
C SER A 227 20.28 3.85 -3.80
N GLU A 228 21.27 4.53 -4.33
CA GLU A 228 21.39 5.99 -4.18
C GLU A 228 20.16 6.74 -4.68
N ARG A 229 19.48 6.18 -5.70
CA ARG A 229 18.27 6.70 -6.31
C ARG A 229 16.98 6.07 -5.77
N GLY A 230 17.09 5.18 -4.79
CA GLY A 230 15.96 4.45 -4.23
C GLY A 230 15.15 5.21 -3.19
N GLY A 231 13.93 4.78 -2.99
CA GLY A 231 12.97 5.35 -2.05
C GLY A 231 12.24 4.27 -1.25
N ASN A 232 11.20 4.68 -0.53
CA ASN A 232 10.36 3.76 0.21
C ASN A 232 9.51 2.91 -0.76
N VAL A 233 9.41 1.62 -0.46
CA VAL A 233 8.55 0.68 -1.20
C VAL A 233 7.48 0.12 -0.27
N LEU A 234 6.22 0.28 -0.64
CA LEU A 234 5.07 -0.36 -0.02
C LEU A 234 4.58 -1.48 -0.94
N ALA A 235 4.75 -2.73 -0.54
CA ALA A 235 4.32 -3.85 -1.37
C ALA A 235 3.19 -4.65 -0.73
N ILE A 236 2.23 -5.04 -1.55
CA ILE A 236 1.15 -5.96 -1.17
C ILE A 236 1.60 -7.38 -1.45
N SER A 237 1.31 -8.28 -0.51
CA SER A 237 1.62 -9.70 -0.65
C SER A 237 0.43 -10.56 -0.30
N SER A 238 0.18 -11.60 -1.09
CA SER A 238 -0.75 -12.66 -0.69
C SER A 238 -0.12 -13.55 0.38
N VAL A 239 -0.95 -14.24 1.14
CA VAL A 239 -0.52 -15.27 2.09
C VAL A 239 -0.83 -16.65 1.52
N ARG A 240 -0.11 -17.67 2.03
CA ARG A 240 -0.42 -19.09 1.75
C ARG A 240 -1.82 -19.45 2.24
N ASN A 241 -2.31 -20.60 1.85
CA ASN A 241 -3.55 -21.11 2.43
C ASN A 241 -3.37 -21.31 3.93
N LEU A 242 -4.14 -20.58 4.74
CA LEU A 242 -4.09 -20.63 6.19
C LEU A 242 -5.03 -21.70 6.72
N THR A 243 -4.59 -22.41 7.75
CA THR A 243 -5.35 -23.43 8.47
C THR A 243 -5.96 -22.87 9.76
N GLY A 244 -6.83 -23.63 10.41
CA GLY A 244 -7.35 -23.24 11.72
C GLY A 244 -6.26 -23.11 12.80
N ALA A 245 -5.15 -23.85 12.68
CA ALA A 245 -4.00 -23.73 13.58
C ALA A 245 -3.31 -22.37 13.38
N ASP A 246 -3.11 -21.94 12.12
CA ASP A 246 -2.50 -20.64 11.83
C ASP A 246 -3.27 -19.49 12.45
N TYR A 247 -4.60 -19.51 12.34
CA TYR A 247 -5.43 -18.48 12.97
C TYR A 247 -5.38 -18.51 14.49
N LYS A 248 -5.18 -19.70 15.08
CA LYS A 248 -5.03 -19.85 16.54
C LYS A 248 -3.69 -19.35 17.04
N ASP A 249 -2.62 -19.64 16.31
CA ASP A 249 -1.25 -19.23 16.65
C ASP A 249 -0.99 -17.77 16.34
N GLY A 250 -1.82 -17.15 15.49
CA GLY A 250 -1.74 -15.75 15.08
C GLY A 250 -0.80 -15.48 13.91
N PRO A 251 -0.83 -14.24 13.40
CA PRO A 251 -0.07 -13.83 12.23
C PRO A 251 1.44 -13.96 12.44
N SER A 252 2.14 -14.47 11.41
CA SER A 252 3.59 -14.62 11.43
C SER A 252 4.21 -14.43 10.04
N LEU A 253 5.53 -14.27 9.97
CA LEU A 253 6.27 -14.14 8.72
C LEU A 253 6.12 -15.37 7.80
N SER A 254 5.84 -16.54 8.38
CA SER A 254 5.63 -17.78 7.62
C SER A 254 4.35 -17.79 6.78
N TRP A 255 3.48 -16.80 6.96
CA TRP A 255 2.23 -16.70 6.20
C TRP A 255 2.45 -16.19 4.78
N TYR A 256 3.52 -15.43 4.52
CA TYR A 256 3.78 -14.89 3.18
C TYR A 256 3.90 -15.99 2.13
N ARG A 257 3.19 -15.81 1.01
CA ARG A 257 3.14 -16.78 -0.08
C ARG A 257 4.28 -16.55 -1.08
N GLY A 258 4.71 -17.66 -1.70
CA GLY A 258 5.69 -17.66 -2.79
C GLY A 258 7.13 -17.75 -2.30
N SER A 259 7.50 -16.99 -1.29
CA SER A 259 8.84 -17.07 -0.70
C SER A 259 8.82 -16.64 0.77
N GLY A 260 9.37 -17.47 1.64
CA GLY A 260 9.66 -17.09 3.02
C GLY A 260 10.62 -15.90 3.10
N TYR A 261 11.33 -15.62 2.01
CA TYR A 261 12.24 -14.49 1.89
C TYR A 261 11.53 -13.12 1.96
N VAL A 262 10.25 -13.03 1.53
CA VAL A 262 9.46 -11.79 1.62
C VAL A 262 9.51 -11.19 3.02
N GLY A 263 9.22 -11.99 4.04
CA GLY A 263 9.26 -11.53 5.43
C GLY A 263 10.68 -11.21 5.91
N PHE A 264 11.71 -11.92 5.43
CA PHE A 264 13.09 -11.65 5.81
C PHE A 264 13.63 -10.37 5.18
N ALA A 265 13.35 -10.12 3.92
CA ALA A 265 13.82 -8.95 3.19
C ALA A 265 13.16 -7.65 3.67
N ALA A 266 11.88 -7.70 4.08
CA ALA A 266 11.17 -6.52 4.54
C ALA A 266 11.84 -5.85 5.75
N GLU A 267 11.86 -4.51 5.76
CA GLU A 267 12.19 -3.73 6.95
C GLU A 267 11.03 -3.76 7.95
N GLN A 268 9.82 -3.64 7.41
CA GLN A 268 8.57 -3.68 8.16
C GLN A 268 7.60 -4.65 7.47
N ALA A 269 6.91 -5.48 8.25
CA ALA A 269 5.93 -6.42 7.75
C ALA A 269 4.67 -6.38 8.61
N VAL A 270 3.54 -6.16 7.95
CA VAL A 270 2.21 -6.03 8.56
C VAL A 270 1.29 -7.09 7.98
N MET A 271 0.55 -7.80 8.84
CA MET A 271 -0.51 -8.72 8.43
C MET A 271 -1.87 -8.11 8.66
N LEU A 272 -2.65 -8.02 7.59
CA LEU A 272 -4.04 -7.60 7.62
C LEU A 272 -4.94 -8.84 7.67
N VAL A 273 -5.58 -9.07 8.80
CA VAL A 273 -6.36 -10.28 9.06
C VAL A 273 -7.80 -9.91 9.41
N PRO A 274 -8.79 -10.41 8.66
CA PRO A 274 -10.18 -10.29 9.03
C PRO A 274 -10.46 -10.94 10.39
N GLU A 275 -11.14 -10.24 11.28
CA GLU A 275 -11.65 -10.82 12.52
C GLU A 275 -12.79 -11.79 12.21
N ARG A 276 -12.83 -12.89 12.94
CA ARG A 276 -13.88 -13.91 12.83
C ARG A 276 -14.42 -14.22 14.21
N ARG A 277 -15.71 -14.42 14.29
CA ARG A 277 -16.40 -14.86 15.51
C ARG A 277 -17.09 -16.21 15.28
N LYS A 278 -17.30 -16.94 16.34
CA LYS A 278 -18.12 -18.14 16.30
C LYS A 278 -19.59 -17.72 16.28
N ASP A 279 -20.32 -18.23 15.34
CA ASP A 279 -21.78 -18.04 15.29
C ASP A 279 -22.42 -18.91 16.37
N ASP A 280 -23.28 -18.31 17.20
CA ASP A 280 -23.85 -18.96 18.35
C ASP A 280 -24.87 -20.06 18.00
N GLU A 281 -25.52 -19.96 16.82
CA GLU A 281 -26.55 -20.90 16.37
C GLU A 281 -25.92 -22.09 15.63
N THR A 282 -24.99 -21.81 14.70
CA THR A 282 -24.42 -22.82 13.82
C THR A 282 -23.08 -23.37 14.31
N GLY A 283 -22.43 -22.69 15.25
CA GLY A 283 -21.08 -23.01 15.71
C GLY A 283 -19.99 -22.78 14.68
N GLN A 284 -20.31 -22.20 13.52
CA GLN A 284 -19.35 -21.93 12.44
C GLN A 284 -18.60 -20.62 12.65
N TRP A 285 -17.39 -20.54 12.11
CA TRP A 285 -16.62 -19.30 12.11
C TRP A 285 -17.13 -18.38 10.98
N VAL A 286 -17.71 -17.25 11.35
CA VAL A 286 -18.21 -16.22 10.45
C VAL A 286 -17.39 -14.93 10.59
N PRO A 287 -17.38 -14.03 9.59
CA PRO A 287 -16.76 -12.72 9.74
C PRO A 287 -17.33 -11.96 10.94
N SER A 288 -16.49 -11.33 11.72
CA SER A 288 -16.92 -10.38 12.74
C SER A 288 -17.32 -9.08 12.08
N VAL A 289 -18.50 -8.56 12.42
CA VAL A 289 -19.08 -7.37 11.78
C VAL A 289 -19.46 -6.40 12.89
N ALA A 290 -18.99 -5.15 12.77
CA ALA A 290 -19.32 -4.07 13.68
C ALA A 290 -20.79 -3.62 13.52
N ALA A 291 -21.29 -2.84 14.46
CA ALA A 291 -22.69 -2.38 14.49
C ALA A 291 -23.09 -1.57 13.21
N ASN A 292 -22.13 -0.98 12.54
CA ASN A 292 -22.34 -0.25 11.28
C ASN A 292 -22.32 -1.16 10.02
N GLY A 293 -22.25 -2.48 10.18
CA GLY A 293 -22.22 -3.45 9.09
C GLY A 293 -20.84 -3.67 8.46
N MET A 294 -19.79 -3.01 8.95
CA MET A 294 -18.44 -3.18 8.45
C MET A 294 -17.75 -4.39 9.06
N GLN A 295 -17.00 -5.14 8.24
CA GLN A 295 -16.21 -6.25 8.74
C GLN A 295 -15.07 -5.73 9.62
N GLU A 296 -14.91 -6.32 10.78
CA GLU A 296 -13.80 -6.05 11.66
C GLU A 296 -12.54 -6.78 11.19
N GLY A 297 -11.39 -6.19 11.43
CA GLY A 297 -10.10 -6.74 11.09
C GLY A 297 -9.00 -6.24 12.03
N ARG A 298 -7.81 -6.75 11.80
CA ARG A 298 -6.63 -6.39 12.59
C ARG A 298 -5.41 -6.26 11.70
N MET A 299 -4.66 -5.17 11.88
CA MET A 299 -3.31 -5.02 11.34
C MET A 299 -2.32 -5.40 12.44
N THR A 300 -1.56 -6.46 12.21
CA THR A 300 -0.54 -6.93 13.15
C THR A 300 0.85 -6.69 12.57
N ILE A 301 1.69 -5.96 13.28
CA ILE A 301 3.10 -5.80 12.91
C ILE A 301 3.85 -7.07 13.27
N VAL A 302 4.15 -7.90 12.28
CA VAL A 302 4.88 -9.16 12.46
C VAL A 302 6.40 -8.98 12.38
N LYS A 303 6.85 -7.84 11.84
CA LYS A 303 8.25 -7.43 11.82
C LYS A 303 8.35 -5.91 11.80
N ASN A 304 9.27 -5.37 12.58
CA ASN A 304 9.68 -3.98 12.53
C ASN A 304 11.14 -3.89 13.00
N LYS A 305 12.07 -3.58 12.09
CA LYS A 305 13.49 -3.48 12.42
C LYS A 305 13.83 -2.24 13.26
N THR A 306 12.94 -1.24 13.24
CA THR A 306 13.15 0.04 13.94
C THR A 306 12.26 0.22 15.16
N GLY A 307 11.44 -0.77 15.51
CA GLY A 307 10.49 -0.65 16.61
C GLY A 307 9.91 -1.97 17.07
N ALA A 308 8.76 -1.90 17.72
CA ALA A 308 8.09 -3.07 18.28
C ALA A 308 7.47 -3.97 17.19
N SER A 309 7.49 -5.28 17.44
CA SER A 309 6.76 -6.28 16.66
C SER A 309 5.83 -7.07 17.57
N GLY A 310 4.88 -7.80 17.00
CA GLY A 310 3.84 -8.53 17.75
C GLY A 310 2.71 -7.62 18.27
N VAL A 311 2.72 -6.34 17.93
CA VAL A 311 1.65 -5.39 18.29
C VAL A 311 0.62 -5.27 17.19
N SER A 312 -0.63 -4.99 17.56
CA SER A 312 -1.75 -4.97 16.64
C SER A 312 -2.62 -3.74 16.81
N VAL A 313 -3.20 -3.30 15.70
CA VAL A 313 -4.25 -2.27 15.65
C VAL A 313 -5.53 -2.91 15.15
N ALA A 314 -6.64 -2.70 15.85
CA ALA A 314 -7.96 -3.05 15.35
C ALA A 314 -8.31 -2.11 14.18
N THR A 315 -8.93 -2.65 13.15
CA THR A 315 -9.36 -1.89 11.98
C THR A 315 -10.74 -2.34 11.53
N LEU A 316 -11.47 -1.45 10.88
CA LEU A 316 -12.69 -1.79 10.18
C LEU A 316 -12.37 -1.99 8.71
N MET A 317 -12.71 -3.15 8.18
CA MET A 317 -12.49 -3.48 6.78
C MET A 317 -13.74 -3.11 5.99
N ALA A 318 -13.78 -1.88 5.53
CA ALA A 318 -14.90 -1.42 4.72
C ALA A 318 -14.61 -1.60 3.23
N GLY A 319 -15.60 -2.04 2.49
CA GLY A 319 -15.61 -1.87 1.03
C GLY A 319 -15.77 -0.39 0.61
N TRP A 320 -15.79 0.53 1.57
CA TRP A 320 -16.04 1.97 1.44
C TRP A 320 -14.98 2.76 2.21
N CYS A 321 -14.87 4.04 1.97
CA CYS A 321 -13.98 5.05 2.53
C CYS A 321 -13.48 4.90 3.97
N ASN A 322 -13.98 4.03 4.77
CA ASN A 322 -13.69 3.98 6.19
C ASN A 322 -12.84 2.77 6.55
N LEU A 323 -11.59 2.80 6.19
CA LEU A 323 -10.58 2.18 7.00
C LEU A 323 -10.16 3.25 8.00
N MET A 324 -10.71 3.19 9.21
CA MET A 324 -10.08 3.81 10.36
C MET A 324 -10.69 5.06 10.93
N GLN A 325 -11.12 4.88 12.03
CA GLN A 325 -10.76 5.77 13.16
C GLN A 325 -10.15 4.93 14.28
#